data_776342df1f2e2e068671d550de2e942c
#
_entry.id   776342df1f2e2e068671d550de2e942c
#
_cell.length_a   1.000
_cell.length_b   1.000
_cell.length_c   1.000
_cell.angle_alpha   90.00
_cell.angle_beta   90.00
_cell.angle_gamma   90.00
#
_symmetry.space_group_name_H-M   'P 1'
#
loop_
_entity.id
_entity.type
_entity.pdbx_description
1 polymer ?
#
loop_
_entity_poly.entity_id
_entity_poly.type
_entity_poly.pdbx_seq_one_letter_code
_entity_poly.pdbx_strand_id
1 'polypeptide(L)'
;GLIITDPGVSRRHLLLRPDGDAVTVADLGRTNGTTMDGAALAGTPCRLGVDQVVRLGATTIELLDRVSSGRDAAAIGARQADPRATSIDLVAIVFSDIEGSTARAVELGDDAWMNVLHIHNSIMRRQVERHGGMEVKSQGDGFMLAFSSARAAIDAMVEAQRALSAWAASNPSSAVRVRIGIHTGEAIRRQDDFHGRHVVIAARV
;
A
#
# COMPACT_ATOMS: atom_id res chain seq x y z
N GLY A 1 -9.83 -9.31 -15.90
CA GLY A 1 -8.49 -9.78 -16.30
C GLY A 1 -7.41 -8.84 -15.75
N LEU A 2 -6.22 -9.36 -15.55
CA LEU A 2 -5.06 -8.56 -15.16
C LEU A 2 -4.54 -7.82 -16.40
N ILE A 3 -4.36 -6.50 -16.29
CA ILE A 3 -3.79 -5.66 -17.37
C ILE A 3 -2.34 -5.35 -17.01
N ILE A 4 -1.41 -5.71 -17.90
CA ILE A 4 0.03 -5.51 -17.74
C ILE A 4 0.51 -4.57 -18.84
N THR A 5 1.17 -3.47 -18.47
CA THR A 5 1.74 -2.47 -19.39
C THR A 5 3.23 -2.77 -19.65
N ASP A 6 3.54 -3.95 -20.14
CA ASP A 6 4.90 -4.36 -20.51
C ASP A 6 4.92 -4.61 -22.03
N PRO A 7 5.78 -3.94 -22.81
CA PRO A 7 5.87 -4.13 -24.26
C PRO A 7 6.30 -5.55 -24.66
N GLY A 8 6.95 -6.29 -23.74
CA GLY A 8 7.29 -7.71 -23.91
C GLY A 8 6.12 -8.67 -23.67
N VAL A 9 4.97 -8.16 -23.18
CA VAL A 9 3.79 -8.97 -22.86
C VAL A 9 2.69 -8.77 -23.91
N SER A 10 2.25 -9.85 -24.53
CA SER A 10 1.14 -9.83 -25.51
C SER A 10 -0.20 -9.59 -24.81
N ARG A 11 -1.20 -9.04 -25.53
CA ARG A 11 -2.56 -8.76 -25.00
C ARG A 11 -3.24 -9.97 -24.34
N ARG A 12 -2.91 -11.18 -24.74
CA ARG A 12 -3.37 -12.46 -24.18
C ARG A 12 -2.15 -13.37 -24.10
N HIS A 13 -1.32 -13.21 -23.08
CA HIS A 13 -0.04 -13.90 -22.95
C HIS A 13 -0.15 -15.11 -22.04
N LEU A 14 -0.83 -14.95 -20.91
CA LEU A 14 -0.93 -15.92 -19.85
C LEU A 14 -2.40 -16.09 -19.43
N LEU A 15 -2.77 -17.31 -19.09
CA LEU A 15 -4.06 -17.62 -18.47
C LEU A 15 -3.83 -18.02 -17.02
N LEU A 16 -4.45 -17.28 -16.10
CA LEU A 16 -4.50 -17.59 -14.69
C LEU A 16 -5.90 -18.08 -14.34
N ARG A 17 -6.00 -19.26 -13.73
CA ARG A 17 -7.29 -19.82 -13.24
C ARG A 17 -7.17 -20.12 -11.75
N PRO A 18 -8.06 -19.59 -10.93
CA PRO A 18 -8.20 -20.04 -9.55
C PRO A 18 -8.56 -21.53 -9.51
N ASP A 19 -7.91 -22.26 -8.61
CA ASP A 19 -8.14 -23.69 -8.38
C ASP A 19 -8.07 -23.94 -6.86
N GLY A 20 -9.19 -23.67 -6.19
CA GLY A 20 -9.27 -23.71 -4.73
C GLY A 20 -8.40 -22.61 -4.09
N ASP A 21 -7.43 -23.03 -3.31
CA ASP A 21 -6.40 -22.19 -2.67
C ASP A 21 -5.13 -21.97 -3.51
N ALA A 22 -5.13 -22.50 -4.74
CA ALA A 22 -4.04 -22.39 -5.69
C ALA A 22 -4.44 -21.64 -6.96
N VAL A 23 -3.47 -21.38 -7.82
CA VAL A 23 -3.66 -20.79 -9.15
C VAL A 23 -3.02 -21.69 -10.20
N THR A 24 -3.77 -22.06 -11.23
CA THR A 24 -3.23 -22.74 -12.40
C THR A 24 -2.80 -21.68 -13.43
N VAL A 25 -1.60 -21.85 -13.96
CA VAL A 25 -0.97 -20.95 -14.94
C VAL A 25 -0.79 -21.69 -16.25
N ALA A 26 -1.18 -21.06 -17.36
CA ALA A 26 -0.91 -21.60 -18.70
C ALA A 26 -0.40 -20.49 -19.63
N ASP A 27 0.72 -20.75 -20.29
CA ASP A 27 1.22 -19.92 -21.39
C ASP A 27 0.34 -20.10 -22.62
N LEU A 28 -0.05 -19.02 -23.26
CA LEU A 28 -0.86 -19.02 -24.48
C LEU A 28 -0.03 -19.04 -25.77
N GLY A 29 1.25 -19.42 -25.69
CA GLY A 29 2.12 -19.65 -26.84
C GLY A 29 2.53 -18.38 -27.57
N ARG A 30 3.01 -17.35 -26.86
CA ARG A 30 3.40 -16.07 -27.45
C ARG A 30 4.91 -15.96 -27.66
N THR A 31 5.31 -14.97 -28.47
CA THR A 31 6.67 -14.80 -29.01
C THR A 31 7.78 -14.78 -27.95
N ASN A 32 7.52 -14.18 -26.80
CA ASN A 32 8.53 -14.02 -25.75
C ASN A 32 8.48 -15.12 -24.67
N GLY A 33 7.49 -16.04 -24.75
CA GLY A 33 7.33 -17.15 -23.81
C GLY A 33 7.12 -16.70 -22.36
N THR A 34 6.83 -17.69 -21.51
CA THR A 34 6.69 -17.52 -20.08
C THR A 34 7.62 -18.52 -19.37
N THR A 35 8.26 -18.11 -18.30
CA THR A 35 9.04 -19.02 -17.45
C THR A 35 8.47 -19.07 -16.05
N MET A 36 8.58 -20.22 -15.38
CA MET A 36 8.32 -20.39 -13.96
C MET A 36 9.57 -20.94 -13.29
N ASP A 37 10.08 -20.21 -12.30
CA ASP A 37 11.36 -20.50 -11.62
C ASP A 37 12.52 -20.71 -12.60
N GLY A 38 12.52 -19.98 -13.73
CA GLY A 38 13.52 -20.08 -14.79
C GLY A 38 13.27 -21.18 -15.83
N ALA A 39 12.31 -22.10 -15.61
CA ALA A 39 11.93 -23.13 -16.57
C ALA A 39 10.81 -22.63 -17.51
N ALA A 40 10.94 -22.85 -18.83
CA ALA A 40 9.92 -22.42 -19.80
C ALA A 40 8.60 -23.18 -19.59
N LEU A 41 7.50 -22.45 -19.59
CA LEU A 41 6.15 -23.02 -19.60
C LEU A 41 5.77 -23.38 -21.04
N ALA A 42 5.79 -24.67 -21.35
CA ALA A 42 5.54 -25.19 -22.71
C ALA A 42 4.04 -25.41 -23.02
N GLY A 43 3.17 -24.45 -22.71
CA GLY A 43 1.74 -24.50 -23.03
C GLY A 43 0.89 -25.46 -22.17
N THR A 44 1.50 -26.34 -21.39
CA THR A 44 0.78 -27.21 -20.47
C THR A 44 0.44 -26.43 -19.20
N PRO A 45 -0.83 -26.39 -18.74
CA PRO A 45 -1.19 -25.76 -17.50
C PRO A 45 -0.43 -26.37 -16.32
N CYS A 46 0.19 -25.55 -15.52
CA CYS A 46 0.88 -25.97 -14.30
C CYS A 46 0.35 -25.20 -13.09
N ARG A 47 0.48 -25.81 -11.93
CA ARG A 47 0.05 -25.18 -10.66
C ARG A 47 1.12 -24.22 -10.20
N LEU A 48 0.71 -22.98 -9.91
CA LEU A 48 1.56 -21.97 -9.27
C LEU A 48 1.43 -22.14 -7.77
N GLY A 49 2.51 -22.53 -7.13
CA GLY A 49 2.62 -22.59 -5.67
C GLY A 49 3.03 -21.24 -5.08
N VAL A 50 2.88 -21.14 -3.76
CA VAL A 50 3.47 -20.06 -2.98
C VAL A 50 5.00 -20.11 -3.12
N ASP A 51 5.66 -18.96 -3.15
CA ASP A 51 7.11 -18.79 -3.38
C ASP A 51 7.60 -19.13 -4.79
N GLN A 52 6.71 -19.49 -5.72
CA GLN A 52 7.08 -19.67 -7.13
C GLN A 52 6.87 -18.39 -7.94
N VAL A 53 7.79 -18.17 -8.88
CA VAL A 53 7.87 -16.94 -9.67
C VAL A 53 7.58 -17.22 -11.13
N VAL A 54 6.53 -16.61 -11.68
CA VAL A 54 6.24 -16.61 -13.12
C VAL A 54 6.76 -15.33 -13.74
N ARG A 55 7.62 -15.45 -14.76
CA ARG A 55 8.17 -14.32 -15.49
C ARG A 55 7.68 -14.30 -16.94
N LEU A 56 7.20 -13.14 -17.40
CA LEU A 56 6.77 -12.88 -18.77
C LEU A 56 7.25 -11.48 -19.19
N GLY A 57 8.14 -11.41 -20.17
CA GLY A 57 8.86 -10.18 -20.51
C GLY A 57 9.67 -9.67 -19.31
N ALA A 58 9.53 -8.40 -18.97
CA ALA A 58 10.10 -7.79 -17.77
C ALA A 58 9.19 -7.90 -16.53
N THR A 59 8.00 -8.48 -16.67
CA THR A 59 7.00 -8.62 -15.61
C THR A 59 7.17 -9.92 -14.86
N THR A 60 7.03 -9.86 -13.54
CA THR A 60 7.04 -11.01 -12.63
C THR A 60 5.70 -11.12 -11.92
N ILE A 61 5.18 -12.34 -11.82
CA ILE A 61 3.95 -12.68 -11.08
C ILE A 61 4.32 -13.70 -10.00
N GLU A 62 3.94 -13.41 -8.78
CA GLU A 62 4.12 -14.30 -7.62
C GLU A 62 2.77 -14.55 -6.96
N LEU A 63 2.55 -15.77 -6.50
CA LEU A 63 1.41 -16.11 -5.67
C LEU A 63 1.79 -15.83 -4.22
N LEU A 64 1.18 -14.81 -3.65
CA LEU A 64 1.33 -14.56 -2.23
C LEU A 64 0.32 -15.42 -1.47
N ASP A 65 0.79 -16.19 -0.50
CA ASP A 65 -0.11 -16.92 0.39
C ASP A 65 -1.00 -15.89 1.11
N ARG A 66 -2.27 -16.24 1.25
CA ARG A 66 -3.22 -15.47 2.05
C ARG A 66 -2.94 -15.74 3.53
N VAL A 67 -1.70 -15.45 3.96
CA VAL A 67 -1.34 -15.59 5.36
C VAL A 67 -2.09 -14.53 6.16
N SER A 68 -3.06 -15.05 6.87
CA SER A 68 -3.47 -14.57 8.20
C SER A 68 -3.21 -13.08 8.45
N SER A 69 -4.24 -12.31 8.20
CA SER A 69 -4.46 -10.95 8.68
C SER A 69 -4.08 -10.79 10.17
N GLY A 70 -2.82 -10.78 10.51
CA GLY A 70 -2.42 -10.60 11.90
C GLY A 70 -0.94 -10.82 12.22
N ARG A 71 -0.15 -11.39 11.31
CA ARG A 71 1.28 -11.65 11.59
C ARG A 71 2.26 -10.94 10.66
N ASP A 72 1.82 -10.45 9.50
CA ASP A 72 2.73 -9.87 8.51
C ASP A 72 2.97 -8.37 8.66
N ALA A 73 2.25 -7.70 9.55
CA ALA A 73 2.63 -6.35 9.98
C ALA A 73 4.05 -6.33 10.60
N ALA A 74 4.45 -7.44 11.25
CA ALA A 74 5.80 -7.63 11.75
C ALA A 74 6.82 -7.90 10.63
N ALA A 75 6.40 -8.39 9.46
CA ALA A 75 7.32 -8.76 8.37
C ALA A 75 7.79 -7.55 7.54
N ILE A 76 7.02 -6.46 7.50
CA ILE A 76 7.48 -5.21 6.87
C ILE A 76 8.60 -4.57 7.70
N GLY A 77 8.58 -4.75 9.03
CA GLY A 77 9.61 -4.23 9.94
C GLY A 77 10.73 -5.20 10.31
N ALA A 78 10.56 -6.52 10.13
CA ALA A 78 11.44 -7.54 10.69
C ALA A 78 12.43 -8.20 9.70
N ARG A 79 12.42 -7.84 8.41
CA ARG A 79 13.61 -8.10 7.60
C ARG A 79 14.67 -7.10 8.05
N GLN A 80 15.70 -7.60 8.73
CA GLN A 80 16.98 -6.91 8.82
C GLN A 80 17.51 -6.78 7.38
N ALA A 81 16.95 -5.79 6.67
CA ALA A 81 17.40 -5.45 5.33
C ALA A 81 18.79 -4.83 5.47
N ASP A 82 19.73 -5.30 4.67
CA ASP A 82 20.92 -4.52 4.34
C ASP A 82 20.45 -3.07 4.10
N PRO A 83 20.98 -2.06 4.82
CA PRO A 83 20.56 -0.67 4.67
C PRO A 83 20.74 -0.12 3.25
N ARG A 84 21.34 -0.90 2.35
CA ARG A 84 21.57 -0.59 0.94
C ARG A 84 20.66 -1.36 -0.02
N ALA A 85 19.86 -2.31 0.47
CA ALA A 85 18.94 -3.05 -0.39
C ALA A 85 17.80 -2.10 -0.87
N THR A 86 17.68 -1.98 -2.17
CA THR A 86 16.55 -1.31 -2.82
C THR A 86 15.58 -2.40 -3.25
N SER A 87 14.36 -2.40 -2.72
CA SER A 87 13.29 -3.29 -3.16
C SER A 87 12.22 -2.52 -3.94
N ILE A 88 11.51 -3.22 -4.80
CA ILE A 88 10.29 -2.72 -5.43
C ILE A 88 9.14 -3.46 -4.76
N ASP A 89 8.32 -2.73 -4.04
CA ASP A 89 7.21 -3.28 -3.28
C ASP A 89 5.88 -2.78 -3.86
N LEU A 90 4.90 -3.67 -3.97
CA LEU A 90 3.52 -3.28 -4.25
C LEU A 90 2.89 -2.82 -2.94
N VAL A 91 2.63 -1.54 -2.83
CA VAL A 91 2.13 -0.92 -1.58
C VAL A 91 0.94 -0.01 -1.84
N ALA A 92 0.08 0.13 -0.84
CA ALA A 92 -0.90 1.20 -0.80
C ALA A 92 -0.29 2.39 -0.04
N ILE A 93 -0.04 3.48 -0.75
CA ILE A 93 0.45 4.73 -0.19
C ILE A 93 -0.75 5.62 0.16
N VAL A 94 -0.73 6.14 1.36
CA VAL A 94 -1.75 7.09 1.86
C VAL A 94 -1.09 8.42 2.14
N PHE A 95 -1.69 9.49 1.65
CA PHE A 95 -1.42 10.85 2.11
C PHE A 95 -2.64 11.38 2.83
N SER A 96 -2.42 12.02 3.95
CA SER A 96 -3.47 12.75 4.67
C SER A 96 -3.01 14.14 5.07
N ASP A 97 -3.97 15.06 5.21
CA ASP A 97 -3.74 16.46 5.51
C ASP A 97 -4.98 17.07 6.17
N ILE A 98 -4.80 17.99 7.13
CA ILE A 98 -5.92 18.69 7.75
C ILE A 98 -6.36 19.84 6.84
N GLU A 99 -7.64 19.87 6.48
CA GLU A 99 -8.23 20.91 5.66
C GLU A 99 -8.15 22.27 6.34
N GLY A 100 -7.49 23.23 5.67
CA GLY A 100 -7.39 24.60 6.17
C GLY A 100 -6.55 24.76 7.46
N SER A 101 -5.60 23.87 7.70
CA SER A 101 -4.79 23.81 8.92
C SER A 101 -4.17 25.15 9.33
N THR A 102 -3.64 25.90 8.37
CA THR A 102 -3.04 27.24 8.63
C THR A 102 -4.07 28.23 9.20
N ALA A 103 -5.27 28.29 8.61
CA ALA A 103 -6.33 29.16 9.08
C ALA A 103 -6.83 28.73 10.48
N ARG A 104 -6.94 27.42 10.70
CA ARG A 104 -7.35 26.86 12.00
C ARG A 104 -6.31 27.12 13.09
N ALA A 105 -5.02 27.04 12.77
CA ALA A 105 -3.96 27.38 13.70
C ALA A 105 -4.04 28.87 14.15
N VAL A 106 -4.27 29.77 13.21
CA VAL A 106 -4.44 31.19 13.51
C VAL A 106 -5.69 31.45 14.37
N GLU A 107 -6.81 30.77 14.07
CA GLU A 107 -8.07 30.92 14.80
C GLU A 107 -7.98 30.41 16.25
N LEU A 108 -7.36 29.25 16.45
CA LEU A 108 -7.26 28.59 17.75
C LEU A 108 -6.12 29.12 18.63
N GLY A 109 -5.07 29.68 18.02
CA GLY A 109 -3.82 29.97 18.66
C GLY A 109 -2.94 28.74 18.90
N ASP A 110 -1.66 28.98 19.15
CA ASP A 110 -0.62 27.94 19.13
C ASP A 110 -0.89 26.77 20.08
N ASP A 111 -1.21 27.07 21.35
CA ASP A 111 -1.40 26.04 22.38
C ASP A 111 -2.59 25.12 22.06
N ALA A 112 -3.73 25.70 21.68
CA ALA A 112 -4.92 24.93 21.33
C ALA A 112 -4.71 24.14 20.02
N TRP A 113 -4.01 24.73 19.05
CA TRP A 113 -3.67 24.05 17.81
C TRP A 113 -2.73 22.86 18.04
N MET A 114 -1.70 23.00 18.88
CA MET A 114 -0.80 21.90 19.24
C MET A 114 -1.53 20.76 19.91
N ASN A 115 -2.54 21.04 20.75
CA ASN A 115 -3.37 20.01 21.36
C ASN A 115 -4.23 19.27 20.30
N VAL A 116 -4.81 20.01 19.33
CA VAL A 116 -5.56 19.43 18.21
C VAL A 116 -4.66 18.49 17.40
N LEU A 117 -3.45 18.94 17.04
CA LEU A 117 -2.47 18.13 16.32
C LEU A 117 -2.08 16.87 17.09
N HIS A 118 -1.87 16.98 18.41
CA HIS A 118 -1.53 15.84 19.24
C HIS A 118 -2.63 14.77 19.22
N ILE A 119 -3.89 15.18 19.35
CA ILE A 119 -5.04 14.27 19.35
C ILE A 119 -5.23 13.66 17.96
N HIS A 120 -5.19 14.49 16.89
CA HIS A 120 -5.25 14.03 15.50
C HIS A 120 -4.17 12.96 15.22
N ASN A 121 -2.92 13.27 15.54
CA ASN A 121 -1.79 12.36 15.31
C ASN A 121 -1.93 11.06 16.11
N SER A 122 -2.43 11.14 17.34
CA SER A 122 -2.67 9.96 18.17
C SER A 122 -3.77 9.05 17.60
N ILE A 123 -4.84 9.64 17.06
CA ILE A 123 -5.92 8.90 16.40
C ILE A 123 -5.39 8.22 15.14
N MET A 124 -4.69 8.98 14.27
CA MET A 124 -4.13 8.45 13.03
C MET A 124 -3.18 7.27 13.29
N ARG A 125 -2.17 7.46 14.15
CA ARG A 125 -1.17 6.42 14.49
C ARG A 125 -1.82 5.16 15.04
N ARG A 126 -2.82 5.28 15.91
CA ARG A 126 -3.54 4.14 16.46
C ARG A 126 -4.21 3.30 15.36
N GLN A 127 -4.83 3.93 14.38
CA GLN A 127 -5.48 3.17 13.31
C GLN A 127 -4.46 2.59 12.32
N VAL A 128 -3.39 3.30 12.04
CA VAL A 128 -2.27 2.78 11.23
C VAL A 128 -1.70 1.51 11.86
N GLU A 129 -1.38 1.54 13.15
CA GLU A 129 -0.85 0.39 13.89
C GLU A 129 -1.84 -0.79 13.91
N ARG A 130 -3.12 -0.53 14.22
CA ARG A 130 -4.16 -1.58 14.27
C ARG A 130 -4.36 -2.32 12.96
N HIS A 131 -4.14 -1.65 11.84
CA HIS A 131 -4.31 -2.22 10.49
C HIS A 131 -2.98 -2.60 9.83
N GLY A 132 -1.90 -2.69 10.63
CA GLY A 132 -0.59 -3.12 10.14
C GLY A 132 0.03 -2.18 9.12
N GLY A 133 -0.30 -0.90 9.18
CA GLY A 133 0.34 0.14 8.40
C GLY A 133 1.63 0.63 9.03
N MET A 134 2.38 1.39 8.25
CA MET A 134 3.62 2.03 8.64
C MET A 134 3.53 3.54 8.40
N GLU A 135 3.92 4.34 9.40
CA GLU A 135 4.20 5.76 9.20
C GLU A 135 5.53 5.90 8.49
N VAL A 136 5.50 6.37 7.24
CA VAL A 136 6.71 6.63 6.46
C VAL A 136 7.32 7.95 6.87
N LYS A 137 6.49 8.98 6.94
CA LYS A 137 6.85 10.31 7.45
C LYS A 137 5.62 11.11 7.85
N SER A 138 5.81 12.03 8.78
CA SER A 138 4.82 13.05 9.11
C SER A 138 5.47 14.43 9.11
N GLN A 139 4.72 15.42 8.70
CA GLN A 139 5.17 16.82 8.69
C GLN A 139 3.99 17.72 9.06
N GLY A 140 4.07 18.31 10.25
CA GLY A 140 2.97 19.12 10.78
C GLY A 140 1.71 18.30 10.99
N ASP A 141 0.68 18.58 10.19
CA ASP A 141 -0.64 17.94 10.17
C ASP A 141 -0.80 16.84 9.10
N GLY A 142 0.23 16.66 8.27
CA GLY A 142 0.23 15.69 7.18
C GLY A 142 0.94 14.38 7.50
N PHE A 143 0.41 13.27 6.96
CA PHE A 143 1.04 11.95 7.01
C PHE A 143 1.28 11.39 5.62
N MET A 144 2.39 10.71 5.47
CA MET A 144 2.60 9.69 4.45
C MET A 144 2.67 8.34 5.14
N LEU A 145 1.75 7.45 4.77
CA LEU A 145 1.62 6.12 5.36
C LEU A 145 1.72 5.06 4.26
N ALA A 146 2.16 3.86 4.62
CA ALA A 146 2.22 2.73 3.72
C ALA A 146 1.54 1.50 4.34
N PHE A 147 0.85 0.72 3.49
CA PHE A 147 0.18 -0.52 3.86
C PHE A 147 0.49 -1.59 2.82
N SER A 148 0.53 -2.85 3.26
CA SER A 148 0.74 -4.00 2.37
C SER A 148 -0.47 -4.28 1.46
N SER A 149 -1.65 -3.70 1.74
CA SER A 149 -2.83 -3.84 0.91
C SER A 149 -3.71 -2.59 0.89
N ALA A 150 -4.38 -2.35 -0.23
CA ALA A 150 -5.37 -1.28 -0.37
C ALA A 150 -6.53 -1.44 0.63
N ARG A 151 -6.92 -2.68 0.94
CA ARG A 151 -8.00 -2.96 1.89
C ARG A 151 -7.63 -2.50 3.29
N ALA A 152 -6.44 -2.84 3.78
CA ALA A 152 -5.96 -2.41 5.08
C ALA A 152 -5.86 -0.87 5.18
N ALA A 153 -5.37 -0.22 4.12
CA ALA A 153 -5.31 1.24 4.04
C ALA A 153 -6.71 1.88 4.14
N ILE A 154 -7.69 1.36 3.39
CA ILE A 154 -9.07 1.87 3.41
C ILE A 154 -9.69 1.67 4.79
N ASP A 155 -9.60 0.46 5.36
CA ASP A 155 -10.19 0.15 6.65
C ASP A 155 -9.58 1.04 7.76
N ALA A 156 -8.25 1.23 7.77
CA ALA A 156 -7.57 2.13 8.69
C ALA A 156 -8.07 3.59 8.58
N MET A 157 -8.18 4.10 7.35
CA MET A 157 -8.58 5.48 7.12
C MET A 157 -10.05 5.73 7.40
N VAL A 158 -10.93 4.77 7.14
CA VAL A 158 -12.35 4.85 7.53
C VAL A 158 -12.50 4.88 9.05
N GLU A 159 -11.76 4.04 9.78
CA GLU A 159 -11.78 4.06 11.25
C GLU A 159 -11.17 5.35 11.81
N ALA A 160 -10.11 5.89 11.19
CA ALA A 160 -9.56 7.18 11.57
C ALA A 160 -10.57 8.32 11.41
N GLN A 161 -11.26 8.38 10.26
CA GLN A 161 -12.30 9.37 10.01
C GLN A 161 -13.46 9.26 11.02
N ARG A 162 -13.90 8.05 11.36
CA ARG A 162 -14.94 7.82 12.37
C ARG A 162 -14.49 8.27 13.76
N ALA A 163 -13.25 7.97 14.15
CA ALA A 163 -12.70 8.38 15.44
C ALA A 163 -12.54 9.90 15.55
N LEU A 164 -12.08 10.55 14.47
CA LEU A 164 -11.99 12.02 14.40
C LEU A 164 -13.38 12.67 14.48
N SER A 165 -14.37 12.09 13.79
CA SER A 165 -15.76 12.59 13.85
C SER A 165 -16.37 12.44 15.24
N ALA A 166 -16.11 11.33 15.92
CA ALA A 166 -16.58 11.12 17.30
C ALA A 166 -15.93 12.10 18.27
N TRP A 167 -14.62 12.36 18.11
CA TRP A 167 -13.94 13.38 18.90
C TRP A 167 -14.46 14.79 18.64
N ALA A 168 -14.66 15.15 17.36
CA ALA A 168 -15.19 16.43 16.95
C ALA A 168 -16.61 16.71 17.53
N ALA A 169 -17.44 15.69 17.64
CA ALA A 169 -18.78 15.83 18.23
C ALA A 169 -18.74 16.26 19.71
N SER A 170 -17.70 15.83 20.44
CA SER A 170 -17.47 16.23 21.83
C SER A 170 -16.62 17.49 21.99
N ASN A 171 -15.98 17.96 20.91
CA ASN A 171 -15.08 19.10 20.91
C ASN A 171 -15.32 20.01 19.67
N PRO A 172 -16.50 20.62 19.51
CA PRO A 172 -16.88 21.31 18.28
C PRO A 172 -15.96 22.49 17.91
N SER A 173 -15.44 23.22 18.90
CA SER A 173 -14.52 24.35 18.67
C SER A 173 -13.15 23.92 18.14
N SER A 174 -12.75 22.68 18.40
CA SER A 174 -11.47 22.10 17.99
C SER A 174 -11.61 21.10 16.83
N ALA A 175 -12.81 20.96 16.27
CA ALA A 175 -13.09 20.04 15.19
C ALA A 175 -12.23 20.34 13.95
N VAL A 176 -11.66 19.29 13.36
CA VAL A 176 -10.90 19.35 12.11
C VAL A 176 -11.44 18.35 11.10
N ARG A 177 -11.26 18.65 9.83
CA ARG A 177 -11.55 17.76 8.71
C ARG A 177 -10.25 17.32 8.07
N VAL A 178 -10.15 16.03 7.73
CA VAL A 178 -8.94 15.45 7.16
C VAL A 178 -9.23 14.99 5.74
N ARG A 179 -8.42 15.42 4.81
CA ARG A 179 -8.38 14.91 3.44
C ARG A 179 -7.47 13.70 3.41
N ILE A 180 -7.87 12.66 2.68
CA ILE A 180 -7.12 11.42 2.57
C ILE A 180 -7.11 10.96 1.12
N GLY A 181 -5.92 10.79 0.57
CA GLY A 181 -5.68 10.19 -0.74
C GLY A 181 -5.04 8.82 -0.59
N ILE A 182 -5.53 7.81 -1.31
CA ILE A 182 -4.99 6.44 -1.31
C ILE A 182 -4.69 6.03 -2.74
N HIS A 183 -3.47 5.56 -2.98
CA HIS A 183 -3.09 5.01 -4.27
C HIS A 183 -2.26 3.74 -4.09
N THR A 184 -2.56 2.72 -4.89
CA THR A 184 -1.81 1.45 -4.85
C THR A 184 -0.96 1.32 -6.10
N GLY A 185 0.30 0.98 -5.91
CA GLY A 185 1.23 0.78 -7.03
C GLY A 185 2.61 0.34 -6.54
N GLU A 186 3.47 0.06 -7.50
CA GLU A 186 4.86 -0.29 -7.22
C GLU A 186 5.64 0.93 -6.76
N ALA A 187 6.30 0.82 -5.63
CA ALA A 187 7.17 1.86 -5.10
C ALA A 187 8.55 1.30 -4.76
N ILE A 188 9.57 2.12 -4.97
CA ILE A 188 10.94 1.79 -4.62
C ILE A 188 11.11 2.09 -3.13
N ARG A 189 11.32 1.04 -2.34
CA ARG A 189 11.65 1.18 -0.93
C ARG A 189 13.15 1.40 -0.76
N ARG A 190 13.52 2.45 -0.05
CA ARG A 190 14.89 2.72 0.40
C ARG A 190 14.85 3.04 1.88
N GLN A 191 15.46 2.17 2.70
CA GLN A 191 15.33 2.26 4.16
C GLN A 191 13.84 2.28 4.56
N ASP A 192 13.40 3.32 5.25
CA ASP A 192 12.01 3.48 5.70
C ASP A 192 11.20 4.46 4.83
N ASP A 193 11.69 4.83 3.64
CA ASP A 193 10.99 5.72 2.71
C ASP A 193 10.63 5.02 1.39
N PHE A 194 9.59 5.52 0.72
CA PHE A 194 9.12 5.06 -0.57
C PHE A 194 9.27 6.15 -1.63
N HIS A 195 9.73 5.75 -2.80
CA HIS A 195 9.98 6.63 -3.93
C HIS A 195 9.35 6.07 -5.21
N GLY A 196 9.12 6.94 -6.18
CA GLY A 196 8.66 6.56 -7.50
C GLY A 196 7.38 7.26 -7.93
N ARG A 197 6.96 6.94 -9.15
CA ARG A 197 5.80 7.56 -9.79
C ARG A 197 4.51 7.44 -8.97
N HIS A 198 4.28 6.28 -8.36
CA HIS A 198 3.06 5.99 -7.63
C HIS A 198 2.97 6.76 -6.30
N VAL A 199 4.10 7.10 -5.68
CA VAL A 199 4.16 8.00 -4.52
C VAL A 199 3.71 9.41 -4.93
N VAL A 200 4.19 9.91 -6.09
CA VAL A 200 3.80 11.23 -6.61
C VAL A 200 2.30 11.27 -6.98
N ILE A 201 1.75 10.18 -7.52
CA ILE A 201 0.31 10.10 -7.81
C ILE A 201 -0.49 10.14 -6.50
N ALA A 202 -0.11 9.33 -5.51
CA ALA A 202 -0.77 9.31 -4.20
C ALA A 202 -0.84 10.69 -3.54
N ALA A 203 0.22 11.49 -3.68
CA ALA A 203 0.28 12.85 -3.11
C ALA A 203 -0.64 13.87 -3.84
N ARG A 204 -1.25 13.51 -4.96
CA ARG A 204 -2.13 14.39 -5.76
C ARG A 204 -3.61 14.00 -5.71
N VAL A 205 -3.92 12.86 -5.09
CA VAL A 205 -5.28 12.38 -4.89
C VAL A 205 -5.93 13.13 -3.75
#